data_315a8e7dd222862770769d55d948e0df
#
_entry.id   315a8e7dd222862770769d55d948e0df
#
_cell.length_a   1.000
_cell.length_b   1.000
_cell.length_c   1.000
_cell.angle_alpha   90.00
_cell.angle_beta   90.00
_cell.angle_gamma   90.00
#
_symmetry.space_group_name_H-M   'P 1'
#
loop_
_entity.id
_entity.type
_entity.pdbx_description
1 polymer ?
#
loop_
_entity_poly.entity_id
_entity_poly.type
_entity_poly.pdbx_seq_one_letter_code
_entity_poly.pdbx_strand_id
1 'polypeptide(L)'
;MRYLNGGDSPRIGLVGKGIVYDSGGYSIKTTPGMKNMFDDMGGAAAVIGAMTAVADQKLKANVIGVIAACENKIAADAYVPGDIIGSMSGKTIEVISADAEGRLTLADAVTYIQRKDCLLYTSP
;
A
#
# COMPACT_ATOMS: atom_id res chain seq x y z
N MET A 1 6.86 1.18 9.82
CA MET A 1 8.11 0.61 10.34
C MET A 1 9.25 1.56 10.00
N ARG A 2 10.23 1.71 10.89
CA ARG A 2 11.39 2.58 10.65
C ARG A 2 12.66 1.90 11.10
N TYR A 3 13.68 1.95 10.25
CA TYR A 3 15.04 1.56 10.57
C TYR A 3 15.98 2.69 10.17
N LEU A 4 16.63 3.32 11.13
CA LEU A 4 17.44 4.53 10.94
C LEU A 4 18.86 4.27 11.48
N ASN A 5 19.71 3.69 10.66
CA ASN A 5 21.10 3.34 10.99
C ASN A 5 22.10 3.93 9.98
N GLY A 6 21.64 4.80 9.08
CA GLY A 6 22.42 5.38 8.01
C GLY A 6 22.94 6.81 8.29
N GLY A 7 22.78 7.33 9.49
CA GLY A 7 23.17 8.71 9.80
C GLY A 7 22.48 9.70 8.87
N ASP A 8 23.28 10.56 8.22
CA ASP A 8 22.78 11.58 7.28
C ASP A 8 22.47 11.05 5.87
N SER A 9 22.56 9.74 5.65
CA SER A 9 22.21 9.14 4.35
C SER A 9 20.73 9.35 4.02
N PRO A 10 20.39 9.43 2.71
CA PRO A 10 19.01 9.53 2.27
C PRO A 10 18.10 8.43 2.85
N ARG A 11 16.84 8.76 3.02
CA ARG A 11 15.83 7.79 3.46
C ARG A 11 15.24 7.07 2.25
N ILE A 12 15.13 5.75 2.35
CA ILE A 12 14.51 4.87 1.36
C ILE A 12 13.12 4.50 1.86
N GLY A 13 12.09 4.72 1.03
CA GLY A 13 10.72 4.33 1.33
C GLY A 13 10.37 3.02 0.63
N LEU A 14 9.85 2.06 1.38
CA LEU A 14 9.25 0.84 0.87
C LEU A 14 7.74 0.87 1.14
N VAL A 15 6.95 0.65 0.10
CA VAL A 15 5.48 0.67 0.20
C VAL A 15 4.92 -0.65 -0.30
N GLY A 16 4.02 -1.26 0.47
CA GLY A 16 3.44 -2.57 0.14
C GLY A 16 1.93 -2.61 0.26
N LYS A 17 1.26 -3.24 -0.72
CA LYS A 17 -0.17 -3.57 -0.66
C LYS A 17 -0.42 -4.54 0.49
N GLY A 18 -1.42 -4.21 1.33
CA GLY A 18 -1.77 -4.99 2.52
C GLY A 18 -3.27 -5.26 2.61
N ILE A 19 -3.91 -5.66 1.52
CA ILE A 19 -5.34 -5.98 1.54
C ILE A 19 -5.53 -7.32 2.26
N VAL A 20 -6.15 -7.28 3.44
CA VAL A 20 -6.31 -8.47 4.29
C VAL A 20 -7.48 -9.35 3.88
N TYR A 21 -8.40 -8.82 3.09
CA TYR A 21 -9.39 -9.56 2.33
C TYR A 21 -9.85 -8.76 1.13
N ASP A 22 -9.81 -9.35 -0.07
CA ASP A 22 -10.22 -8.71 -1.32
C ASP A 22 -11.39 -9.45 -1.97
N SER A 23 -12.59 -8.92 -1.78
CA SER A 23 -13.79 -9.43 -2.46
C SER A 23 -13.93 -8.90 -3.91
N GLY A 24 -13.10 -7.93 -4.31
CA GLY A 24 -13.29 -7.13 -5.52
C GLY A 24 -14.23 -5.94 -5.32
N GLY A 25 -14.82 -5.76 -4.12
CA GLY A 25 -15.81 -4.73 -3.87
C GLY A 25 -17.02 -4.88 -4.80
N TYR A 26 -17.55 -3.78 -5.33
CA TYR A 26 -18.65 -3.82 -6.31
C TYR A 26 -18.24 -4.34 -7.70
N SER A 27 -16.95 -4.51 -7.99
CA SER A 27 -16.45 -5.30 -9.11
C SER A 27 -16.14 -6.72 -8.65
N ILE A 28 -17.17 -7.40 -8.10
CA ILE A 28 -17.08 -8.63 -7.32
C ILE A 28 -16.35 -9.75 -8.06
N LYS A 29 -15.43 -10.39 -7.37
CA LYS A 29 -14.72 -11.58 -7.89
C LYS A 29 -15.68 -12.78 -8.00
N THR A 30 -15.40 -13.66 -8.95
CA THR A 30 -16.08 -14.97 -9.00
C THR A 30 -15.71 -15.81 -7.78
N THR A 31 -16.54 -16.78 -7.41
CA THR A 31 -16.26 -17.67 -6.28
C THR A 31 -14.87 -18.34 -6.35
N PRO A 32 -14.44 -18.90 -7.50
CA PRO A 32 -13.06 -19.40 -7.60
C PRO A 32 -11.98 -18.31 -7.44
N GLY A 33 -12.22 -17.12 -7.98
CA GLY A 33 -11.27 -16.00 -7.90
C GLY A 33 -11.17 -15.39 -6.50
N MET A 34 -12.19 -15.57 -5.67
CA MET A 34 -12.22 -15.04 -4.31
C MET A 34 -11.62 -15.99 -3.26
N LYS A 35 -11.48 -17.27 -3.60
CA LYS A 35 -11.19 -18.36 -2.63
C LYS A 35 -9.99 -18.10 -1.73
N ASN A 36 -8.93 -17.46 -2.24
CA ASN A 36 -7.70 -17.22 -1.49
C ASN A 36 -7.41 -15.72 -1.25
N MET A 37 -8.42 -14.87 -1.37
CA MET A 37 -8.25 -13.41 -1.27
C MET A 37 -8.08 -12.88 0.17
N PHE A 38 -7.92 -13.77 1.15
CA PHE A 38 -7.43 -13.45 2.49
C PHE A 38 -5.91 -13.24 2.54
N ASP A 39 -5.19 -13.51 1.45
CA ASP A 39 -3.74 -13.39 1.34
C ASP A 39 -3.28 -12.30 0.35
N ASP A 40 -4.15 -11.37 -0.02
CA ASP A 40 -3.85 -10.28 -0.97
C ASP A 40 -2.97 -9.18 -0.35
N MET A 41 -1.93 -9.64 0.33
CA MET A 41 -0.99 -8.82 1.07
C MET A 41 0.48 -9.19 0.79
N GLY A 42 0.78 -9.79 -0.34
CA GLY A 42 2.14 -10.17 -0.72
C GLY A 42 3.11 -8.97 -0.73
N GLY A 43 2.63 -7.79 -1.14
CA GLY A 43 3.42 -6.56 -1.07
C GLY A 43 3.79 -6.16 0.36
N ALA A 44 2.83 -6.24 1.29
CA ALA A 44 3.08 -5.99 2.72
C ALA A 44 4.06 -7.01 3.30
N ALA A 45 3.90 -8.29 2.97
CA ALA A 45 4.81 -9.35 3.40
C ALA A 45 6.25 -9.11 2.91
N ALA A 46 6.42 -8.70 1.65
CA ALA A 46 7.72 -8.35 1.10
C ALA A 46 8.36 -7.16 1.84
N VAL A 47 7.59 -6.11 2.14
CA VAL A 47 8.08 -4.96 2.92
C VAL A 47 8.48 -5.37 4.34
N ILE A 48 7.68 -6.19 5.03
CA ILE A 48 8.01 -6.69 6.37
C ILE A 48 9.29 -7.52 6.33
N GLY A 49 9.41 -8.45 5.37
CA GLY A 49 10.60 -9.28 5.20
C GLY A 49 11.85 -8.44 4.91
N ALA A 50 11.74 -7.46 4.03
CA ALA A 50 12.85 -6.54 3.73
C ALA A 50 13.28 -5.74 4.96
N MET A 51 12.33 -5.20 5.73
CA MET A 51 12.63 -4.45 6.96
C MET A 51 13.29 -5.33 8.01
N THR A 52 12.87 -6.59 8.13
CA THR A 52 13.51 -7.58 9.02
C THR A 52 14.96 -7.84 8.58
N ALA A 53 15.17 -8.12 7.29
CA ALA A 53 16.51 -8.38 6.76
C ALA A 53 17.46 -7.18 6.93
N VAL A 54 16.97 -5.96 6.69
CA VAL A 54 17.74 -4.72 6.89
C VAL A 54 18.18 -4.57 8.35
N ALA A 55 17.27 -4.89 9.29
CA ALA A 55 17.54 -4.79 10.72
C ALA A 55 18.52 -5.87 11.19
N ASP A 56 18.33 -7.12 10.77
CA ASP A 56 19.16 -8.26 11.17
C ASP A 56 20.59 -8.14 10.65
N GLN A 57 20.74 -7.65 9.42
CA GLN A 57 22.06 -7.40 8.81
C GLN A 57 22.71 -6.11 9.30
N LYS A 58 22.03 -5.32 10.12
CA LYS A 58 22.52 -4.03 10.64
C LYS A 58 23.05 -3.10 9.54
N LEU A 59 22.33 -3.04 8.42
CA LEU A 59 22.74 -2.24 7.26
C LEU A 59 22.88 -0.76 7.66
N LYS A 60 23.90 -0.10 7.10
CA LYS A 60 24.09 1.34 7.26
C LYS A 60 23.17 2.10 6.28
N ALA A 61 21.90 2.08 6.54
CA ALA A 61 20.86 2.69 5.72
C ALA A 61 19.73 3.25 6.57
N ASN A 62 18.98 4.20 6.03
CA ASN A 62 17.74 4.70 6.60
C ASN A 62 16.58 4.18 5.74
N VAL A 63 15.79 3.26 6.28
CA VAL A 63 14.70 2.59 5.56
C VAL A 63 13.40 2.75 6.32
N ILE A 64 12.34 3.10 5.60
CA ILE A 64 11.00 3.28 6.14
C ILE A 64 10.06 2.39 5.36
N GLY A 65 9.37 1.49 6.05
CA GLY A 65 8.35 0.63 5.48
C GLY A 65 6.94 1.12 5.83
N VAL A 66 6.09 1.27 4.83
CA VAL A 66 4.66 1.56 4.97
C VAL A 66 3.86 0.46 4.31
N ILE A 67 2.86 -0.06 5.00
CA ILE A 67 1.89 -0.99 4.46
C ILE A 67 0.50 -0.39 4.62
N ALA A 68 -0.28 -0.40 3.53
CA ALA A 68 -1.68 0.03 3.54
C ALA A 68 -2.56 -1.19 3.83
N ALA A 69 -2.85 -1.41 5.12
CA ALA A 69 -3.63 -2.56 5.57
C ALA A 69 -5.12 -2.18 5.66
N CYS A 70 -5.94 -2.78 4.82
CA CYS A 70 -7.39 -2.59 4.80
C CYS A 70 -8.09 -3.79 4.18
N GLU A 71 -9.42 -3.77 4.18
CA GLU A 71 -10.26 -4.74 3.49
C GLU A 71 -10.94 -4.09 2.27
N ASN A 72 -11.14 -4.88 1.20
CA ASN A 72 -11.97 -4.51 0.07
C ASN A 72 -13.23 -5.36 0.08
N LYS A 73 -14.29 -4.82 0.67
CA LYS A 73 -15.57 -5.53 0.87
C LYS A 73 -16.74 -4.69 0.37
N ILE A 74 -17.84 -5.38 0.05
CA ILE A 74 -19.12 -4.73 -0.23
C ILE A 74 -19.69 -4.20 1.09
N ALA A 75 -20.08 -2.92 1.08
CA ALA A 75 -20.77 -2.25 2.18
C ALA A 75 -21.70 -1.17 1.62
N ALA A 76 -22.62 -0.70 2.43
CA ALA A 76 -23.60 0.30 2.02
C ALA A 76 -22.94 1.65 1.60
N ASP A 77 -21.79 1.95 2.14
CA ASP A 77 -20.99 3.15 1.90
C ASP A 77 -19.70 2.90 1.10
N ALA A 78 -19.54 1.70 0.55
CA ALA A 78 -18.40 1.39 -0.30
C ALA A 78 -18.52 2.08 -1.65
N TYR A 79 -17.39 2.55 -2.17
CA TYR A 79 -17.33 3.17 -3.50
C TYR A 79 -17.67 2.18 -4.62
N VAL A 80 -18.18 2.70 -5.71
CA VAL A 80 -18.59 1.93 -6.89
C VAL A 80 -17.81 2.38 -8.13
N PRO A 81 -17.72 1.56 -9.19
CA PRO A 81 -17.22 2.00 -10.50
C PRO A 81 -17.98 3.23 -11.00
N GLY A 82 -17.24 4.25 -11.44
CA GLY A 82 -17.76 5.54 -11.83
C GLY A 82 -17.66 6.63 -10.76
N ASP A 83 -17.39 6.26 -9.50
CA ASP A 83 -17.16 7.26 -8.46
C ASP A 83 -15.85 8.00 -8.69
N ILE A 84 -15.83 9.25 -8.24
CA ILE A 84 -14.62 10.09 -8.20
C ILE A 84 -14.26 10.28 -6.74
N ILE A 85 -13.17 9.64 -6.31
CA ILE A 85 -12.70 9.69 -4.92
C ILE A 85 -11.51 10.62 -4.78
N GLY A 86 -11.39 11.24 -3.61
CA GLY A 86 -10.22 12.05 -3.26
C GLY A 86 -9.06 11.20 -2.78
N SER A 87 -7.83 11.58 -3.15
CA SER A 87 -6.60 10.97 -2.63
C SER A 87 -5.89 11.89 -1.64
N MET A 88 -5.00 11.30 -0.85
CA MET A 88 -4.16 12.05 0.09
C MET A 88 -3.28 13.10 -0.60
N SER A 89 -2.95 12.93 -1.88
CA SER A 89 -2.19 13.91 -2.66
C SER A 89 -2.99 15.18 -2.99
N GLY A 90 -4.31 15.17 -2.79
CA GLY A 90 -5.23 16.22 -3.20
C GLY A 90 -5.77 16.05 -4.64
N LYS A 91 -5.32 15.03 -5.36
CA LYS A 91 -5.85 14.66 -6.67
C LYS A 91 -7.10 13.81 -6.50
N THR A 92 -7.98 13.88 -7.48
CA THR A 92 -9.13 12.98 -7.60
C THR A 92 -8.79 11.80 -8.49
N ILE A 93 -9.41 10.66 -8.21
CA ILE A 93 -9.23 9.41 -8.95
C ILE A 93 -10.61 8.90 -9.36
N GLU A 94 -10.83 8.67 -10.65
CA GLU A 94 -12.00 7.96 -11.13
C GLU A 94 -11.83 6.46 -10.90
N VAL A 95 -12.79 5.84 -10.25
CA VAL A 95 -12.82 4.41 -10.00
C VAL A 95 -13.39 3.69 -11.23
N ILE A 96 -12.53 3.06 -12.01
CA ILE A 96 -12.96 2.24 -13.15
C ILE A 96 -13.37 0.84 -12.70
N SER A 97 -12.68 0.32 -11.69
CA SER A 97 -12.95 -1.00 -11.12
C SER A 97 -12.67 -0.98 -9.61
N ALA A 98 -13.62 -1.47 -8.83
CA ALA A 98 -13.45 -1.62 -7.39
C ALA A 98 -12.49 -2.79 -7.04
N ASP A 99 -12.17 -3.66 -7.99
CA ASP A 99 -11.15 -4.72 -7.88
C ASP A 99 -9.73 -4.21 -8.25
N ALA A 100 -9.56 -2.91 -8.31
CA ALA A 100 -8.27 -2.25 -8.50
C ALA A 100 -7.88 -1.39 -7.28
N GLU A 101 -8.34 -1.75 -6.09
CA GLU A 101 -8.17 -1.06 -4.80
C GLU A 101 -6.71 -0.94 -4.37
N GLY A 102 -5.90 -1.92 -4.72
CA GLY A 102 -4.48 -1.94 -4.34
C GLY A 102 -3.73 -0.71 -4.83
N ARG A 103 -3.96 -0.28 -6.06
CA ARG A 103 -3.34 0.95 -6.59
C ARG A 103 -3.87 2.22 -5.93
N LEU A 104 -5.10 2.22 -5.43
CA LEU A 104 -5.69 3.34 -4.70
C LEU A 104 -5.03 3.48 -3.33
N THR A 105 -4.92 2.39 -2.59
CA THR A 105 -4.26 2.37 -1.28
C THR A 105 -2.76 2.68 -1.38
N LEU A 106 -2.08 2.19 -2.43
CA LEU A 106 -0.67 2.49 -2.68
C LEU A 106 -0.44 3.96 -3.04
N ALA A 107 -1.33 4.61 -3.79
CA ALA A 107 -1.23 6.04 -4.11
C ALA A 107 -1.19 6.89 -2.82
N ASP A 108 -2.04 6.56 -1.86
CA ASP A 108 -2.08 7.24 -0.57
C ASP A 108 -0.88 6.86 0.31
N ALA A 109 -0.48 5.61 0.34
CA ALA A 109 0.68 5.17 1.10
C ALA A 109 2.00 5.81 0.62
N VAL A 110 2.17 5.97 -0.70
CA VAL A 110 3.31 6.70 -1.28
C VAL A 110 3.26 8.18 -0.87
N THR A 111 2.11 8.83 -0.98
CA THR A 111 1.94 10.21 -0.56
C THR A 111 2.19 10.38 0.94
N TYR A 112 1.72 9.44 1.74
CA TYR A 112 1.92 9.44 3.19
C TYR A 112 3.41 9.40 3.56
N ILE A 113 4.16 8.45 2.98
CA ILE A 113 5.58 8.29 3.30
C ILE A 113 6.40 9.50 2.85
N GLN A 114 6.08 10.07 1.69
CA GLN A 114 6.71 11.31 1.21
C GLN A 114 6.51 12.48 2.18
N ARG A 115 5.27 12.68 2.66
CA ARG A 115 4.94 13.77 3.58
C ARG A 115 5.56 13.61 4.96
N LYS A 116 5.70 12.38 5.44
CA LYS A 116 6.18 12.08 6.80
C LYS A 116 7.68 11.96 6.90
N ASP A 117 8.34 11.49 5.86
CA ASP A 117 9.73 11.07 5.95
C ASP A 117 10.67 11.72 4.90
N CYS A 118 10.17 12.68 4.12
CA CYS A 118 10.98 13.47 3.18
C CYS A 118 11.88 12.62 2.29
N LEU A 119 11.31 11.65 1.56
CA LEU A 119 12.04 10.81 0.64
C LEU A 119 12.61 11.61 -0.52
N LEU A 120 13.86 11.33 -0.91
CA LEU A 120 14.55 12.02 -1.99
C LEU A 120 14.13 11.55 -3.38
N TYR A 121 13.57 10.36 -3.49
CA TYR A 121 13.25 9.75 -4.78
C TYR A 121 11.94 8.97 -4.73
N THR A 122 11.11 9.20 -5.72
CA THR A 122 9.97 8.34 -6.07
C THR A 122 10.14 7.90 -7.51
N SER A 123 9.94 6.63 -7.78
CA SER A 123 9.86 6.14 -9.15
C SER A 123 8.74 6.91 -9.90
N PRO A 124 8.98 7.32 -11.13
CA PRO A 124 7.97 7.98 -11.95
C PRO A 124 6.77 7.09 -12.18
#